data_3ad6fa0f44ba235436d83597026020be
#
_entry.id   3ad6fa0f44ba235436d83597026020be
#
_cell.length_a   1.000
_cell.length_b   1.000
_cell.length_c   1.000
_cell.angle_alpha   90.00
_cell.angle_beta   90.00
_cell.angle_gamma   90.00
#
_symmetry.space_group_name_H-M   'P 1'
#
loop_
_entity.id
_entity.type
_entity.pdbx_description
1 polymer ?
#
loop_
_entity_poly.entity_id
_entity_poly.type
_entity_poly.pdbx_seq_one_letter_code
_entity_poly.pdbx_strand_id
1 'polypeptide(L)'
;VSCAMYQMEGAYSLVMMSSAKLIAARDPRGFRPLCYGKTADGTYIVASESCALDAVGATYVREIEPGEVMVFSKEGIRSLTDHCKKEPRSFCVFEAVYFARPDSLLDGVTVHEARVKAGEFLAQECPAQADVVIGVPDSGLDAALGYSRASGIPYEIGFVKNKYIARTFIAP
;
A
#
# COMPACT_ATOMS: atom_id res chain seq x y z
N VAL A 1 -14.60 3.02 -19.27
CA VAL A 1 -13.81 2.29 -18.27
C VAL A 1 -14.47 0.97 -17.95
N SER A 2 -15.69 0.95 -17.41
CA SER A 2 -16.37 -0.30 -17.00
C SER A 2 -16.44 -1.33 -18.13
N CYS A 3 -16.79 -0.95 -19.35
CA CYS A 3 -16.77 -1.88 -20.51
C CYS A 3 -15.37 -2.42 -20.83
N ALA A 4 -14.33 -1.61 -20.68
CA ALA A 4 -12.95 -2.05 -20.92
C ALA A 4 -12.48 -3.07 -19.88
N MET A 5 -12.94 -2.96 -18.64
CA MET A 5 -12.58 -3.89 -17.55
C MET A 5 -13.02 -5.33 -17.83
N TYR A 6 -14.02 -5.58 -18.70
CA TYR A 6 -14.38 -6.93 -19.13
C TYR A 6 -13.33 -7.57 -20.04
N GLN A 7 -12.45 -6.77 -20.64
CA GLN A 7 -11.41 -7.22 -21.58
C GLN A 7 -10.01 -7.17 -20.98
N MET A 8 -9.88 -6.55 -19.80
CA MET A 8 -8.58 -6.37 -19.13
C MET A 8 -8.35 -7.51 -18.14
N GLU A 9 -7.22 -8.17 -18.28
CA GLU A 9 -6.74 -9.19 -17.34
C GLU A 9 -5.52 -8.69 -16.56
N GLY A 10 -5.36 -9.20 -15.33
CA GLY A 10 -4.22 -8.90 -14.47
C GLY A 10 -4.45 -7.77 -13.47
N ALA A 11 -3.35 -7.28 -12.90
CA ALA A 11 -3.35 -6.28 -11.84
C ALA A 11 -3.31 -4.87 -12.43
N TYR A 12 -4.26 -4.03 -12.04
CA TYR A 12 -4.25 -2.61 -12.41
C TYR A 12 -4.95 -1.72 -11.38
N SER A 13 -4.43 -0.50 -11.27
CA SER A 13 -5.08 0.62 -10.61
C SER A 13 -5.03 1.79 -11.57
N LEU A 14 -6.19 2.21 -12.08
CA LEU A 14 -6.29 3.22 -13.12
C LEU A 14 -6.85 4.51 -12.55
N VAL A 15 -6.23 5.61 -12.93
CA VAL A 15 -6.76 6.96 -12.68
C VAL A 15 -6.83 7.70 -14.02
N MET A 16 -7.99 8.20 -14.34
CA MET A 16 -8.24 8.97 -15.56
C MET A 16 -8.91 10.27 -15.22
N MET A 17 -8.51 11.33 -15.90
CA MET A 17 -9.05 12.67 -15.68
C MET A 17 -9.52 13.29 -16.99
N SER A 18 -10.63 13.97 -16.92
CA SER A 18 -11.13 14.87 -17.96
C SER A 18 -11.39 16.26 -17.34
N SER A 19 -11.78 17.23 -18.16
CA SER A 19 -12.14 18.57 -17.66
C SER A 19 -13.31 18.56 -16.66
N ALA A 20 -14.12 17.52 -16.62
CA ALA A 20 -15.33 17.43 -15.80
C ALA A 20 -15.31 16.32 -14.75
N LYS A 21 -14.46 15.32 -14.89
CA LYS A 21 -14.50 14.09 -14.06
C LYS A 21 -13.13 13.55 -13.77
N LEU A 22 -12.95 13.05 -12.55
CA LEU A 22 -11.88 12.14 -12.16
C LEU A 22 -12.48 10.74 -12.01
N ILE A 23 -11.87 9.74 -12.63
CA ILE A 23 -12.32 8.35 -12.61
C ILE A 23 -11.19 7.50 -12.04
N ALA A 24 -11.50 6.68 -11.06
CA ALA A 24 -10.57 5.71 -10.47
C ALA A 24 -11.15 4.31 -10.60
N ALA A 25 -10.36 3.33 -11.03
CA ALA A 25 -10.80 1.95 -11.19
C ALA A 25 -9.74 0.99 -10.66
N ARG A 26 -10.16 0.01 -9.87
CA ARG A 26 -9.30 -1.03 -9.31
C ARG A 26 -9.63 -2.37 -9.96
N ASP A 27 -8.62 -3.21 -10.21
CA ASP A 27 -8.83 -4.54 -10.78
C ASP A 27 -9.78 -5.40 -9.93
N PRO A 28 -10.51 -6.38 -10.52
CA PRO A 28 -11.53 -7.16 -9.81
C PRO A 28 -10.99 -8.02 -8.68
N ARG A 29 -9.68 -8.34 -8.67
CA ARG A 29 -9.02 -9.10 -7.60
C ARG A 29 -8.40 -8.20 -6.53
N GLY A 30 -8.23 -6.89 -6.84
CA GLY A 30 -7.63 -5.92 -5.93
C GLY A 30 -6.17 -6.16 -5.64
N PHE A 31 -5.40 -6.62 -6.65
CA PHE A 31 -3.96 -6.89 -6.50
C PHE A 31 -3.20 -5.66 -6.01
N ARG A 32 -3.49 -4.49 -6.61
CA ARG A 32 -2.82 -3.25 -6.25
C ARG A 32 -3.74 -2.37 -5.43
N PRO A 33 -3.18 -1.62 -4.46
CA PRO A 33 -3.96 -0.72 -3.65
C PRO A 33 -4.42 0.49 -4.46
N LEU A 34 -5.56 1.04 -4.07
CA LEU A 34 -6.08 2.31 -4.55
C LEU A 34 -7.02 2.86 -3.49
N CYS A 35 -6.81 4.09 -3.07
CA CYS A 35 -7.61 4.75 -2.06
C CYS A 35 -7.97 6.18 -2.47
N TYR A 36 -8.87 6.81 -1.74
CA TYR A 36 -9.15 8.21 -1.92
C TYR A 36 -9.36 8.94 -0.59
N GLY A 37 -9.10 10.21 -0.64
CA GLY A 37 -9.29 11.14 0.45
C GLY A 37 -9.94 12.44 0.00
N LYS A 38 -10.19 13.30 0.96
CA LYS A 38 -10.80 14.60 0.74
C LYS A 38 -10.07 15.67 1.53
N THR A 39 -9.70 16.76 0.90
CA THR A 39 -9.11 17.93 1.54
C THR A 39 -10.18 18.78 2.27
N ALA A 40 -9.75 19.70 3.12
CA ALA A 40 -10.65 20.57 3.88
C ALA A 40 -11.51 21.47 2.99
N ASP A 41 -11.02 21.85 1.83
CA ASP A 41 -11.75 22.62 0.81
C ASP A 41 -12.73 21.77 -0.03
N GLY A 42 -12.77 20.46 0.21
CA GLY A 42 -13.69 19.56 -0.45
C GLY A 42 -13.15 18.88 -1.71
N THR A 43 -11.88 19.08 -2.07
CA THR A 43 -11.26 18.46 -3.25
C THR A 43 -11.00 16.97 -2.99
N TYR A 44 -11.34 16.10 -3.95
CA TYR A 44 -11.06 14.67 -3.89
C TYR A 44 -9.68 14.34 -4.48
N ILE A 45 -8.94 13.52 -3.77
CA ILE A 45 -7.62 13.03 -4.15
C ILE A 45 -7.65 11.52 -4.20
N VAL A 46 -7.13 10.94 -5.27
CA VAL A 46 -6.98 9.49 -5.45
C VAL A 46 -5.49 9.16 -5.43
N ALA A 47 -5.10 8.14 -4.68
CA ALA A 47 -3.72 7.70 -4.54
C ALA A 47 -3.64 6.18 -4.40
N SER A 48 -2.46 5.62 -4.67
CA SER A 48 -2.18 4.21 -4.39
C SER A 48 -2.00 3.93 -2.89
N GLU A 49 -1.56 4.92 -2.12
CA GLU A 49 -1.24 4.78 -0.70
C GLU A 49 -1.81 5.93 0.13
N SER A 50 -2.24 5.65 1.37
CA SER A 50 -2.78 6.66 2.29
C SER A 50 -1.75 7.72 2.68
N CYS A 51 -0.48 7.35 2.78
CA CYS A 51 0.59 8.32 3.06
C CYS A 51 0.71 9.45 2.04
N ALA A 52 0.27 9.22 0.79
CA ALA A 52 0.21 10.27 -0.22
C ALA A 52 -0.93 11.27 0.05
N LEU A 53 -2.03 10.81 0.64
CA LEU A 53 -3.13 11.68 1.08
C LEU A 53 -2.68 12.57 2.24
N ASP A 54 -1.97 11.99 3.21
CA ASP A 54 -1.42 12.72 4.36
C ASP A 54 -0.46 13.82 3.91
N ALA A 55 0.40 13.51 2.93
CA ALA A 55 1.38 14.46 2.39
C ALA A 55 0.75 15.71 1.77
N VAL A 56 -0.49 15.61 1.28
CA VAL A 56 -1.24 16.75 0.70
C VAL A 56 -2.32 17.30 1.62
N GLY A 57 -2.37 16.84 2.88
CA GLY A 57 -3.35 17.29 3.86
C GLY A 57 -4.78 16.83 3.58
N ALA A 58 -4.95 15.73 2.86
CA ALA A 58 -6.25 15.13 2.61
C ALA A 58 -6.59 14.09 3.69
N THR A 59 -7.81 14.15 4.20
CA THR A 59 -8.33 13.14 5.11
C THR A 59 -8.65 11.86 4.31
N TYR A 60 -8.09 10.74 4.73
CA TYR A 60 -8.40 9.42 4.18
C TYR A 60 -9.88 9.10 4.36
N VAL A 61 -10.54 8.64 3.30
CA VAL A 61 -11.95 8.22 3.35
C VAL A 61 -12.05 6.70 3.35
N ARG A 62 -11.55 6.03 2.32
CA ARG A 62 -11.49 4.56 2.25
C ARG A 62 -10.67 4.08 1.04
N GLU A 63 -10.39 2.81 1.02
CA GLU A 63 -9.95 2.12 -0.18
C GLU A 63 -11.08 2.01 -1.21
N ILE A 64 -10.70 1.96 -2.49
CA ILE A 64 -11.58 1.59 -3.60
C ILE A 64 -11.64 0.07 -3.63
N GLU A 65 -12.86 -0.48 -3.61
CA GLU A 65 -13.07 -1.92 -3.57
C GLU A 65 -12.55 -2.62 -4.84
N PRO A 66 -12.11 -3.88 -4.74
CA PRO A 66 -11.78 -4.68 -5.92
C PRO A 66 -12.93 -4.71 -6.92
N GLY A 67 -12.66 -4.31 -8.17
CA GLY A 67 -13.64 -4.21 -9.24
C GLY A 67 -14.49 -2.93 -9.22
N GLU A 68 -14.28 -2.03 -8.28
CA GLU A 68 -15.03 -0.77 -8.20
C GLU A 68 -14.48 0.26 -9.19
N VAL A 69 -15.40 1.01 -9.79
CA VAL A 69 -15.11 2.23 -10.57
C VAL A 69 -15.74 3.42 -9.87
N MET A 70 -14.91 4.31 -9.37
CA MET A 70 -15.34 5.57 -8.74
C MET A 70 -15.30 6.70 -9.74
N VAL A 71 -16.35 7.51 -9.78
CA VAL A 71 -16.44 8.72 -10.60
C VAL A 71 -16.66 9.90 -9.67
N PHE A 72 -15.70 10.82 -9.67
CA PHE A 72 -15.79 12.10 -8.94
C PHE A 72 -16.09 13.21 -9.92
N SER A 73 -17.11 14.01 -9.64
CA SER A 73 -17.53 15.14 -10.47
C SER A 73 -18.05 16.28 -9.60
N LYS A 74 -18.41 17.41 -10.22
CA LYS A 74 -19.06 18.53 -9.53
C LYS A 74 -20.43 18.17 -8.94
N GLU A 75 -21.07 17.14 -9.50
CA GLU A 75 -22.38 16.63 -9.06
C GLU A 75 -22.24 15.68 -7.85
N GLY A 76 -21.01 15.26 -7.50
CA GLY A 76 -20.72 14.36 -6.40
C GLY A 76 -19.94 13.11 -6.83
N ILE A 77 -19.98 12.09 -5.96
CA ILE A 77 -19.33 10.79 -6.17
C ILE A 77 -20.36 9.78 -6.65
N ARG A 78 -19.98 9.00 -7.67
CA ARG A 78 -20.73 7.83 -8.12
C ARG A 78 -19.83 6.60 -8.08
N SER A 79 -20.29 5.53 -7.45
CA SER A 79 -19.66 4.21 -7.44
C SER A 79 -20.36 3.26 -8.40
N LEU A 80 -19.60 2.56 -9.24
CA LEU A 80 -20.06 1.50 -10.13
C LEU A 80 -19.44 0.20 -9.64
N THR A 81 -20.25 -0.77 -9.29
CA THR A 81 -19.86 -2.03 -8.64
C THR A 81 -20.06 -3.27 -9.50
N ASP A 82 -20.28 -3.07 -10.81
CA ASP A 82 -20.59 -4.15 -11.77
C ASP A 82 -19.51 -5.27 -11.83
N HIS A 83 -18.27 -4.94 -11.46
CA HIS A 83 -17.14 -5.87 -11.44
C HIS A 83 -16.74 -6.31 -10.03
N CYS A 84 -17.39 -5.79 -8.99
CA CYS A 84 -17.11 -6.17 -7.60
C CYS A 84 -17.55 -7.60 -7.31
N LYS A 85 -16.78 -8.31 -6.47
CA LYS A 85 -17.07 -9.67 -5.99
C LYS A 85 -17.20 -10.74 -7.08
N LYS A 86 -16.72 -10.47 -8.30
CA LYS A 86 -16.69 -11.46 -9.38
C LYS A 86 -15.52 -12.41 -9.27
N GLU A 87 -14.43 -11.93 -8.67
CA GLU A 87 -13.19 -12.67 -8.48
C GLU A 87 -12.82 -12.73 -7.00
N PRO A 88 -12.10 -13.76 -6.56
CA PRO A 88 -11.56 -13.81 -5.20
C PRO A 88 -10.54 -12.69 -5.00
N ARG A 89 -10.60 -12.04 -3.85
CA ARG A 89 -9.63 -11.01 -3.48
C ARG A 89 -8.23 -11.62 -3.39
N SER A 90 -7.26 -10.99 -4.03
CA SER A 90 -5.88 -11.48 -4.16
C SER A 90 -4.90 -10.33 -3.97
N PHE A 91 -4.73 -9.90 -2.71
CA PHE A 91 -3.80 -8.83 -2.37
C PHE A 91 -2.35 -9.21 -2.72
N CYS A 92 -1.62 -8.29 -3.31
CA CYS A 92 -0.21 -8.48 -3.62
C CYS A 92 0.63 -8.37 -2.33
N VAL A 93 1.20 -9.50 -1.88
CA VAL A 93 2.03 -9.53 -0.67
C VAL A 93 3.24 -8.57 -0.74
N PHE A 94 3.76 -8.28 -1.93
CA PHE A 94 4.87 -7.34 -2.11
C PHE A 94 4.52 -5.90 -1.71
N GLU A 95 3.25 -5.53 -1.70
CA GLU A 95 2.84 -4.23 -1.16
C GLU A 95 3.17 -4.14 0.34
N ALA A 96 2.83 -5.16 1.12
CA ALA A 96 3.15 -5.20 2.53
C ALA A 96 4.67 -5.40 2.77
N VAL A 97 5.31 -6.33 2.06
CA VAL A 97 6.70 -6.72 2.32
C VAL A 97 7.71 -5.66 1.87
N TYR A 98 7.44 -4.96 0.75
CA TYR A 98 8.47 -4.14 0.14
C TYR A 98 8.01 -2.78 -0.39
N PHE A 99 6.90 -2.70 -1.16
CA PHE A 99 6.59 -1.49 -1.94
C PHE A 99 6.06 -0.34 -1.09
N ALA A 100 5.07 -0.61 -0.22
CA ALA A 100 4.36 0.42 0.51
C ALA A 100 5.22 1.05 1.61
N ARG A 101 4.96 2.30 1.90
CA ARG A 101 5.59 2.98 3.04
C ARG A 101 5.07 2.41 4.36
N PRO A 102 5.89 2.37 5.42
CA PRO A 102 5.47 1.83 6.72
C PRO A 102 4.23 2.49 7.32
N ASP A 103 4.05 3.78 7.07
CA ASP A 103 2.94 4.60 7.54
C ASP A 103 1.67 4.50 6.69
N SER A 104 1.70 3.76 5.58
CA SER A 104 0.52 3.51 4.75
C SER A 104 -0.45 2.53 5.39
N LEU A 105 -1.76 2.80 5.24
CA LEU A 105 -2.84 1.91 5.61
C LEU A 105 -3.24 1.06 4.41
N LEU A 106 -3.15 -0.26 4.55
CA LEU A 106 -3.57 -1.24 3.55
C LEU A 106 -4.49 -2.27 4.21
N ASP A 107 -5.67 -2.46 3.65
CA ASP A 107 -6.66 -3.40 4.20
C ASP A 107 -7.00 -3.19 5.69
N GLY A 108 -6.96 -1.92 6.14
CA GLY A 108 -7.24 -1.56 7.53
C GLY A 108 -6.10 -1.80 8.52
N VAL A 109 -4.92 -2.21 8.04
CA VAL A 109 -3.72 -2.43 8.86
C VAL A 109 -2.59 -1.54 8.34
N THR A 110 -1.79 -0.97 9.25
CA THR A 110 -0.59 -0.24 8.82
C THR A 110 0.47 -1.22 8.31
N VAL A 111 1.22 -0.81 7.30
CA VAL A 111 2.32 -1.63 6.75
C VAL A 111 3.37 -1.89 7.83
N HIS A 112 3.62 -0.93 8.72
CA HIS A 112 4.48 -1.09 9.88
C HIS A 112 4.04 -2.29 10.76
N GLU A 113 2.77 -2.32 11.18
CA GLU A 113 2.23 -3.42 12.00
C GLU A 113 2.33 -4.77 11.29
N ALA A 114 2.01 -4.82 10.00
CA ALA A 114 2.13 -6.05 9.21
C ALA A 114 3.58 -6.57 9.17
N ARG A 115 4.57 -5.68 8.96
CA ARG A 115 6.00 -6.04 8.94
C ARG A 115 6.52 -6.46 10.30
N VAL A 116 6.15 -5.74 11.37
CA VAL A 116 6.51 -6.11 12.74
C VAL A 116 5.98 -7.51 13.04
N LYS A 117 4.71 -7.76 12.72
CA LYS A 117 4.09 -9.07 12.94
C LYS A 117 4.75 -10.20 12.15
N ALA A 118 5.14 -9.95 10.90
CA ALA A 118 5.91 -10.89 10.09
C ALA A 118 7.27 -11.21 10.75
N GLY A 119 7.95 -10.23 11.32
CA GLY A 119 9.19 -10.42 12.07
C GLY A 119 9.00 -11.25 13.34
N GLU A 120 7.91 -11.04 14.08
CA GLU A 120 7.56 -11.85 15.25
C GLU A 120 7.35 -13.33 14.88
N PHE A 121 6.62 -13.61 13.81
CA PHE A 121 6.42 -14.97 13.30
C PHE A 121 7.74 -15.60 12.84
N LEU A 122 8.58 -14.83 12.13
CA LEU A 122 9.88 -15.32 11.69
C LEU A 122 10.77 -15.75 12.86
N ALA A 123 10.75 -15.02 13.97
CA ALA A 123 11.50 -15.40 15.17
C ALA A 123 11.03 -16.72 15.78
N GLN A 124 9.73 -17.03 15.65
CA GLN A 124 9.16 -18.32 16.13
C GLN A 124 9.45 -19.46 15.17
N GLU A 125 9.36 -19.24 13.86
CA GLU A 125 9.59 -20.28 12.84
C GLU A 125 11.07 -20.56 12.59
N CYS A 126 11.91 -19.53 12.67
CA CYS A 126 13.34 -19.60 12.39
C CYS A 126 14.14 -18.90 13.51
N PRO A 127 14.20 -19.49 14.72
CA PRO A 127 15.00 -18.94 15.81
C PRO A 127 16.49 -18.98 15.48
N ALA A 128 17.19 -17.89 15.74
CA ALA A 128 18.64 -17.79 15.54
C ALA A 128 19.36 -17.55 16.87
N GLN A 129 20.60 -18.04 16.96
CA GLN A 129 21.53 -17.67 18.03
C GLN A 129 22.41 -16.53 17.50
N ALA A 130 22.20 -15.33 18.01
CA ALA A 130 22.93 -14.14 17.59
C ALA A 130 23.00 -13.13 18.74
N ASP A 131 24.00 -12.27 18.69
CA ASP A 131 24.20 -11.21 19.67
C ASP A 131 23.35 -9.98 19.40
N VAL A 132 22.94 -9.78 18.13
CA VAL A 132 22.20 -8.59 17.70
C VAL A 132 21.33 -8.87 16.47
N VAL A 133 20.19 -8.20 16.40
CA VAL A 133 19.32 -8.13 15.22
C VAL A 133 19.52 -6.78 14.55
N ILE A 134 19.80 -6.78 13.25
CA ILE A 134 19.89 -5.56 12.45
C ILE A 134 18.94 -5.63 11.25
N GLY A 135 18.28 -4.52 10.94
CA GLY A 135 17.40 -4.44 9.77
C GLY A 135 18.10 -3.85 8.56
N VAL A 136 17.80 -4.39 7.38
CA VAL A 136 18.25 -3.80 6.12
C VAL A 136 17.28 -2.67 5.73
N PRO A 137 17.73 -1.42 5.59
CA PRO A 137 16.87 -0.31 5.18
C PRO A 137 16.30 -0.47 3.76
N ASP A 138 15.05 -0.04 3.49
CA ASP A 138 14.13 0.56 4.44
C ASP A 138 13.11 -0.49 4.95
N SER A 139 12.66 -1.42 4.09
CA SER A 139 11.54 -2.35 4.35
C SER A 139 11.84 -3.40 5.43
N GLY A 140 13.10 -3.74 5.65
CA GLY A 140 13.51 -4.73 6.65
C GLY A 140 13.58 -4.24 8.09
N LEU A 141 13.49 -2.91 8.33
CA LEU A 141 13.65 -2.34 9.68
C LEU A 141 12.52 -2.78 10.62
N ASP A 142 11.28 -2.72 10.16
CA ASP A 142 10.10 -3.08 10.96
C ASP A 142 10.08 -4.58 11.27
N ALA A 143 10.42 -5.42 10.30
CA ALA A 143 10.50 -6.87 10.51
C ALA A 143 11.62 -7.24 11.50
N ALA A 144 12.79 -6.59 11.40
CA ALA A 144 13.87 -6.78 12.37
C ALA A 144 13.47 -6.36 13.79
N LEU A 145 12.69 -5.27 13.93
CA LEU A 145 12.13 -4.86 15.20
C LEU A 145 11.19 -5.93 15.79
N GLY A 146 10.31 -6.50 14.96
CA GLY A 146 9.41 -7.58 15.35
C GLY A 146 10.18 -8.85 15.77
N TYR A 147 11.22 -9.22 15.01
CA TYR A 147 12.08 -10.33 15.33
C TYR A 147 12.79 -10.16 16.67
N SER A 148 13.38 -8.97 16.89
CA SER A 148 14.04 -8.64 18.16
C SER A 148 13.08 -8.75 19.34
N ARG A 149 11.87 -8.21 19.23
CA ARG A 149 10.87 -8.28 20.30
C ARG A 149 10.48 -9.71 20.67
N ALA A 150 10.31 -10.57 19.68
CA ALA A 150 9.87 -11.95 19.90
C ALA A 150 11.01 -12.87 20.33
N SER A 151 12.23 -12.66 19.83
CA SER A 151 13.40 -13.48 20.17
C SER A 151 14.12 -13.04 21.46
N GLY A 152 13.92 -11.78 21.90
CA GLY A 152 14.69 -11.20 23.00
C GLY A 152 16.11 -10.76 22.63
N ILE A 153 16.54 -10.95 21.38
CA ILE A 153 17.86 -10.51 20.90
C ILE A 153 17.82 -8.99 20.69
N PRO A 154 18.80 -8.20 21.18
CA PRO A 154 18.82 -6.75 21.06
C PRO A 154 18.74 -6.28 19.59
N TYR A 155 17.96 -5.22 19.32
CA TYR A 155 17.94 -4.54 18.02
C TYR A 155 18.98 -3.43 17.98
N GLU A 156 19.79 -3.40 16.93
CA GLU A 156 20.80 -2.36 16.71
C GLU A 156 20.78 -1.85 15.27
N ILE A 157 21.33 -0.66 15.06
CA ILE A 157 21.48 -0.06 13.72
C ILE A 157 22.80 -0.53 13.13
N GLY A 158 22.74 -1.53 12.22
CA GLY A 158 23.94 -2.03 11.53
C GLY A 158 24.14 -1.44 10.13
N PHE A 159 23.11 -0.86 9.52
CA PHE A 159 23.16 -0.24 8.19
C PHE A 159 22.57 1.16 8.20
N VAL A 160 23.22 2.08 7.50
CA VAL A 160 22.73 3.43 7.25
C VAL A 160 22.60 3.63 5.75
N LYS A 161 21.37 3.91 5.30
CA LYS A 161 21.11 4.22 3.88
C LYS A 161 21.64 5.61 3.53
N ASN A 162 22.43 5.69 2.48
CA ASN A 162 22.80 7.00 1.91
C ASN A 162 21.59 7.57 1.15
N LYS A 163 21.01 8.65 1.68
CA LYS A 163 19.82 9.29 1.10
C LYS A 163 20.11 10.13 -0.14
N TYR A 164 21.38 10.41 -0.43
CA TYR A 164 21.81 11.22 -1.58
C TYR A 164 22.12 10.38 -2.83
N ILE A 165 22.23 9.07 -2.68
CA ILE A 165 22.48 8.13 -3.79
C ILE A 165 21.19 7.41 -4.13
N ALA A 166 20.81 7.42 -5.40
CA ALA A 166 19.70 6.65 -5.92
C ALA A 166 19.97 5.12 -5.87
N ARG A 167 19.00 4.31 -6.29
CA ARG A 167 19.13 2.85 -6.30
C ARG A 167 20.28 2.42 -7.22
N THR A 168 21.22 1.64 -6.66
CA THR A 168 22.46 1.24 -7.38
C THR A 168 22.20 0.25 -8.52
N PHE A 169 21.16 -0.59 -8.42
CA PHE A 169 20.82 -1.59 -9.45
C PHE A 169 19.76 -1.12 -10.45
N ILE A 170 19.23 0.10 -10.30
CA ILE A 170 18.22 0.70 -11.19
C ILE A 170 18.72 2.12 -11.57
N ALA A 171 19.99 2.28 -11.76
CA ALA A 171 20.54 3.50 -12.33
C ALA A 171 20.38 3.47 -13.86
N PRO A 172 20.04 4.61 -14.50
CA PRO A 172 19.98 4.70 -15.96
C PRO A 172 21.34 4.46 -16.61
#